data_0a03ac99fc296b09bae8e4a5e0142b13
#
_entry.id   0a03ac99fc296b09bae8e4a5e0142b13
#
_cell.length_a   1.000
_cell.length_b   1.000
_cell.length_c   1.000
_cell.angle_alpha   90.00
_cell.angle_beta   90.00
_cell.angle_gamma   90.00
#
_symmetry.space_group_name_H-M   'P 1'
#
loop_
_entity.id
_entity.type
_entity.pdbx_description
1 polymer ?
#
loop_
_entity_poly.entity_id
_entity_poly.type
_entity_poly.pdbx_seq_one_letter_code
_entity_poly.pdbx_strand_id
1 'polypeptide(L)'
;MSSVAPHKIVLFANTDWYLYNFRRSLALALRDSGHEVVLLSPPGEYGARLRALGLRWEPAPMDRRSLNPMGELRLLWWLLRLFRRERPALVHGFTIKCAVYGSLAARAAGV
;
A
#
# COMPACT_ATOMS: atom_id res chain seq x y z
N MET A 1 16.97 8.25 23.97
CA MET A 1 15.95 8.11 22.93
C MET A 1 16.20 6.84 22.15
N SER A 2 15.28 5.93 22.25
CA SER A 2 15.43 4.66 21.53
C SER A 2 15.29 4.92 20.03
N SER A 3 16.30 4.61 19.28
CA SER A 3 16.20 4.60 17.83
C SER A 3 15.52 3.30 17.42
N VAL A 4 14.29 3.39 16.98
CA VAL A 4 13.66 2.28 16.31
C VAL A 4 14.29 2.19 14.93
N ALA A 5 14.78 1.02 14.55
CA ALA A 5 15.29 0.82 13.21
C ALA A 5 14.20 1.17 12.19
N PRO A 6 14.51 1.93 11.14
CA PRO A 6 13.51 2.28 10.15
C PRO A 6 13.02 1.02 9.42
N HIS A 7 11.71 0.93 9.28
CA HIS A 7 11.06 -0.14 8.54
C HIS A 7 10.32 0.43 7.33
N LYS A 8 10.23 -0.38 6.30
CA LYS A 8 9.37 -0.06 5.16
C LYS A 8 8.00 -0.65 5.40
N ILE A 9 6.99 0.19 5.37
CA ILE A 9 5.61 -0.18 5.69
C ILE A 9 4.73 0.13 4.48
N VAL A 10 3.96 -0.85 4.04
CA VAL A 10 3.01 -0.69 2.93
C VAL A 10 1.59 -0.63 3.52
N LEU A 11 0.87 0.41 3.16
CA LEU A 11 -0.54 0.58 3.48
C LEU A 11 -1.34 0.49 2.19
N PHE A 12 -2.23 -0.49 2.11
CA PHE A 12 -2.95 -0.83 0.88
C PHE A 12 -4.46 -0.69 1.09
N ALA A 13 -5.09 0.17 0.32
CA ALA A 13 -6.53 0.41 0.38
C ALA A 13 -7.15 0.35 -1.01
N ASN A 14 -8.48 0.25 -1.07
CA ASN A 14 -9.21 0.13 -2.33
C ASN A 14 -9.50 1.48 -2.99
N THR A 15 -9.20 2.60 -2.34
CA THR A 15 -9.27 3.94 -2.93
C THR A 15 -8.20 4.84 -2.33
N ASP A 16 -7.71 5.77 -3.13
CA ASP A 16 -6.83 6.84 -2.66
C ASP A 16 -7.57 7.80 -1.73
N TRP A 17 -8.87 7.98 -1.95
CA TRP A 17 -9.75 8.78 -1.08
C TRP A 17 -9.72 8.28 0.36
N TYR A 18 -9.80 6.96 0.54
CA TYR A 18 -9.76 6.34 1.87
C TYR A 18 -8.42 6.60 2.56
N LEU A 19 -7.33 6.43 1.83
CA LEU A 19 -6.00 6.69 2.38
C LEU A 19 -5.87 8.17 2.79
N TYR A 20 -6.31 9.08 1.93
CA TYR A 20 -6.19 10.51 2.21
C TYR A 20 -7.04 10.94 3.40
N ASN A 21 -8.28 10.47 3.48
CA ASN A 21 -9.23 10.93 4.50
C ASN A 21 -9.13 10.19 5.83
N PHE A 22 -8.77 8.91 5.81
CA PHE A 22 -8.81 8.10 7.03
C PHE A 22 -7.44 7.60 7.49
N ARG A 23 -6.45 7.57 6.63
CA ARG A 23 -5.12 7.02 6.98
C ARG A 23 -3.97 8.00 6.77
N ARG A 24 -4.25 9.19 6.36
CA ARG A 24 -3.22 10.23 6.17
C ARG A 24 -2.44 10.50 7.46
N SER A 25 -3.13 10.67 8.57
CA SER A 25 -2.49 10.94 9.85
C SER A 25 -1.58 9.80 10.28
N LEU A 26 -2.02 8.54 10.09
CA LEU A 26 -1.21 7.38 10.40
C LEU A 26 0.05 7.36 9.53
N ALA A 27 -0.09 7.58 8.23
CA ALA A 27 1.03 7.58 7.31
C ALA A 27 2.06 8.67 7.65
N LEU A 28 1.59 9.86 7.96
CA LEU A 28 2.46 10.97 8.36
C LEU A 28 3.16 10.68 9.69
N ALA A 29 2.46 10.11 10.66
CA ALA A 29 3.04 9.75 11.95
C ALA A 29 4.14 8.70 11.78
N LEU A 30 3.90 7.67 10.96
CA LEU A 30 4.90 6.64 10.70
C LEU A 30 6.13 7.22 9.99
N ARG A 31 5.91 8.09 9.01
CA ARG A 31 7.02 8.77 8.32
C ARG A 31 7.83 9.62 9.30
N ASP A 32 7.16 10.40 10.13
CA ASP A 32 7.83 11.29 11.09
C ASP A 32 8.58 10.50 12.17
N SER A 33 8.19 9.24 12.38
CA SER A 33 8.92 8.33 13.28
C SER A 33 10.11 7.65 12.59
N GLY A 34 10.40 8.00 11.35
CA GLY A 34 11.57 7.50 10.62
C GLY A 34 11.31 6.30 9.73
N HIS A 35 10.08 5.86 9.61
CA HIS A 35 9.72 4.74 8.72
C HIS A 35 9.50 5.21 7.30
N GLU A 36 9.80 4.35 6.34
CA GLU A 36 9.42 4.57 4.94
C GLU A 36 8.03 4.01 4.72
N VAL A 37 7.10 4.85 4.29
CA VAL A 37 5.71 4.46 4.09
C VAL A 37 5.39 4.49 2.60
N VAL A 38 4.85 3.39 2.10
CA VAL A 38 4.38 3.27 0.71
C VAL A 38 2.88 3.08 0.75
N LEU A 39 2.16 3.98 0.10
CA LEU A 39 0.70 3.94 0.01
C LEU A 39 0.30 3.36 -1.33
N LEU A 40 -0.57 2.36 -1.30
CA LEU A 40 -1.07 1.69 -2.52
C LEU A 40 -2.57 1.83 -2.60
N SER A 41 -3.07 2.19 -3.76
CA SER A 41 -4.49 2.20 -4.08
C SER A 41 -4.67 2.25 -5.58
N PRO A 42 -5.89 1.97 -6.10
CA PRO A 42 -6.18 2.28 -7.49
C PRO A 42 -5.94 3.76 -7.80
N PRO A 43 -5.68 4.11 -9.06
CA PRO A 43 -5.47 5.51 -9.45
C PRO A 43 -6.66 6.39 -9.10
N GLY A 44 -6.40 7.63 -8.71
CA GLY A 44 -7.41 8.62 -8.41
C GLY A 44 -6.78 9.99 -8.14
N GLU A 45 -7.62 11.00 -7.98
CA GLU A 45 -7.15 12.38 -7.81
C GLU A 45 -6.45 12.62 -6.46
N TYR A 46 -6.75 11.81 -5.45
CA TYR A 46 -6.15 11.97 -4.13
C TYR A 46 -4.72 11.46 -4.05
N GLY A 47 -4.30 10.61 -4.98
CA GLY A 47 -2.92 10.16 -5.05
C GLY A 47 -1.94 11.31 -5.18
N ALA A 48 -2.26 12.29 -6.04
CA ALA A 48 -1.43 13.49 -6.19
C ALA A 48 -1.37 14.31 -4.90
N ARG A 49 -2.48 14.36 -4.16
CA ARG A 49 -2.53 15.07 -2.86
C ARG A 49 -1.66 14.38 -1.82
N LEU A 50 -1.64 13.05 -1.81
CA LEU A 50 -0.78 12.28 -0.92
C LEU A 50 0.70 12.53 -1.24
N ARG A 51 1.04 12.55 -2.53
CA ARG A 51 2.41 12.87 -2.96
C ARG A 51 2.81 14.29 -2.56
N ALA A 52 1.87 15.22 -2.63
CA ALA A 52 2.13 16.62 -2.24
C ALA A 52 2.46 16.76 -0.75
N LEU A 53 2.04 15.81 0.08
CA LEU A 53 2.38 15.75 1.50
C LEU A 53 3.76 15.13 1.76
N GLY A 54 4.46 14.73 0.73
CA GLY A 54 5.74 14.05 0.85
C GLY A 54 5.63 12.55 1.11
N LEU A 55 4.45 11.98 0.90
CA LEU A 55 4.21 10.55 1.03
C LEU A 55 4.41 9.85 -0.31
N ARG A 56 4.94 8.64 -0.26
CA ARG A 56 5.08 7.82 -1.46
C ARG A 56 3.77 7.10 -1.72
N TRP A 57 3.16 7.36 -2.87
CA TRP A 57 1.93 6.70 -3.31
C TRP A 57 2.17 6.06 -4.67
N GLU A 58 1.75 4.80 -4.83
CA GLU A 58 1.88 4.05 -6.06
C GLU A 58 0.49 3.58 -6.53
N PRO A 59 0.10 3.84 -7.77
CA PRO A 59 -1.18 3.37 -8.29
C PRO A 59 -1.13 1.86 -8.54
N ALA A 60 -2.01 1.13 -7.87
CA ALA A 60 -2.13 -0.31 -8.06
C ALA A 60 -3.11 -0.60 -9.21
N PRO A 61 -2.83 -1.60 -10.06
CA PRO A 61 -3.74 -1.97 -11.17
C PRO A 61 -4.93 -2.77 -10.63
N MET A 62 -5.76 -2.13 -9.85
CA MET A 62 -6.92 -2.75 -9.23
C MET A 62 -8.19 -2.05 -9.67
N ASP A 63 -9.17 -2.83 -10.13
CA ASP A 63 -10.52 -2.36 -10.35
C ASP A 63 -11.39 -2.96 -9.26
N ARG A 64 -11.85 -2.11 -8.33
CA ARG A 64 -12.64 -2.55 -7.19
C ARG A 64 -14.01 -3.11 -7.57
N ARG A 65 -14.47 -2.83 -8.80
CA ARG A 65 -15.76 -3.28 -9.31
C ARG A 65 -15.66 -4.51 -10.19
N SER A 66 -14.48 -4.83 -10.67
CA SER A 66 -14.26 -5.93 -11.59
C SER A 66 -14.04 -7.23 -10.84
N LEU A 67 -14.70 -8.28 -11.30
CA LEU A 67 -14.46 -9.66 -10.87
C LEU A 67 -13.73 -10.45 -11.93
N ASN A 68 -13.08 -9.76 -12.87
CA ASN A 68 -12.34 -10.39 -13.96
C ASN A 68 -11.13 -11.15 -13.42
N PRO A 69 -11.08 -12.50 -13.57
CA PRO A 69 -9.95 -13.29 -13.06
C PRO A 69 -8.59 -12.84 -13.60
N MET A 70 -8.53 -12.39 -14.85
CA MET A 70 -7.27 -11.90 -15.43
C MET A 70 -6.79 -10.64 -14.73
N GLY A 71 -7.71 -9.73 -14.41
CA GLY A 71 -7.38 -8.53 -13.66
C GLY A 71 -6.93 -8.83 -12.24
N GLU A 72 -7.54 -9.84 -11.61
CA GLU A 72 -7.14 -10.26 -10.27
C GLU A 72 -5.74 -10.87 -10.26
N LEU A 73 -5.42 -11.72 -11.25
CA LEU A 73 -4.08 -12.28 -11.38
C LEU A 73 -3.03 -11.21 -11.66
N ARG A 74 -3.39 -10.23 -12.48
CA ARG A 74 -2.51 -9.10 -12.77
C ARG A 74 -2.21 -8.29 -11.50
N LEU A 75 -3.21 -8.06 -10.68
CA LEU A 75 -3.04 -7.36 -9.40
C LEU A 75 -2.10 -8.13 -8.48
N LEU A 76 -2.36 -9.43 -8.30
CA LEU A 76 -1.51 -10.27 -7.45
C LEU A 76 -0.06 -10.29 -7.93
N TRP A 77 0.14 -10.40 -9.24
CA TRP A 77 1.47 -10.39 -9.83
C TRP A 77 2.17 -9.05 -9.60
N TRP A 78 1.46 -7.95 -9.79
CA TRP A 78 1.98 -6.61 -9.57
C TRP A 78 2.40 -6.41 -8.11
N LEU A 79 1.54 -6.82 -7.17
CA LEU A 79 1.85 -6.75 -5.74
C LEU A 79 3.05 -7.61 -5.38
N LEU A 80 3.10 -8.83 -5.90
CA LEU A 80 4.21 -9.73 -5.64
C LEU A 80 5.53 -9.12 -6.08
N ARG A 81 5.56 -8.57 -7.29
CA ARG A 81 6.77 -7.93 -7.81
C ARG A 81 7.15 -6.71 -6.99
N LEU A 82 6.18 -5.89 -6.62
CA LEU A 82 6.42 -4.73 -5.77
C LEU A 82 7.03 -5.14 -4.43
N PHE A 83 6.42 -6.12 -3.77
CA PHE A 83 6.88 -6.55 -2.45
C PHE A 83 8.25 -7.22 -2.50
N ARG A 84 8.55 -7.96 -3.56
CA ARG A 84 9.88 -8.52 -3.74
C ARG A 84 10.94 -7.45 -3.94
N ARG A 85 10.61 -6.40 -4.69
CA ARG A 85 11.52 -5.29 -4.94
C ARG A 85 11.71 -4.43 -3.69
N GLU A 86 10.62 -4.07 -3.02
CA GLU A 86 10.64 -3.14 -1.90
C GLU A 86 10.98 -3.80 -0.56
N ARG A 87 10.71 -5.09 -0.42
CA ARG A 87 10.94 -5.87 0.81
C ARG A 87 10.40 -5.18 2.05
N PRO A 88 9.10 -4.89 2.11
CA PRO A 88 8.54 -4.21 3.28
C PRO A 88 8.59 -5.11 4.51
N ALA A 89 8.70 -4.48 5.68
CA ALA A 89 8.63 -5.19 6.95
C ALA A 89 7.18 -5.50 7.32
N LEU A 90 6.23 -4.69 6.84
CA LEU A 90 4.82 -4.85 7.16
C LEU A 90 3.98 -4.43 5.94
N VAL A 91 2.94 -5.22 5.66
CA VAL A 91 1.91 -4.88 4.67
C VAL A 91 0.57 -4.91 5.39
N HIS A 92 -0.15 -3.79 5.36
CA HIS A 92 -1.46 -3.67 5.97
C HIS A 92 -2.51 -3.31 4.92
N GLY A 93 -3.48 -4.20 4.71
CA GLY A 93 -4.62 -3.96 3.82
C GLY A 93 -5.83 -3.52 4.63
N PHE A 94 -6.49 -2.43 4.21
CA PHE A 94 -7.56 -1.81 4.98
C PHE A 94 -8.96 -2.28 4.59
N THR A 95 -9.10 -2.94 3.46
CA THR A 95 -10.37 -3.50 3.03
C THR A 95 -10.23 -4.99 2.84
N ILE A 96 -11.34 -5.72 2.77
CA ILE A 96 -11.30 -7.18 2.66
C ILE A 96 -10.45 -7.62 1.47
N LYS A 97 -10.71 -7.06 0.29
CA LYS A 97 -9.95 -7.38 -0.92
C LYS A 97 -8.47 -7.07 -0.75
N CYS A 98 -8.15 -5.88 -0.24
CA CYS A 98 -6.76 -5.47 -0.05
C CYS A 98 -6.07 -6.31 1.03
N ALA A 99 -6.76 -6.65 2.11
CA ALA A 99 -6.22 -7.49 3.16
C ALA A 99 -5.89 -8.89 2.64
N VAL A 100 -6.79 -9.49 1.87
CA VAL A 100 -6.60 -10.84 1.31
C VAL A 100 -5.47 -10.83 0.29
N TYR A 101 -5.55 -9.96 -0.71
CA TYR A 101 -4.58 -9.96 -1.81
C TYR A 101 -3.21 -9.44 -1.36
N GLY A 102 -3.20 -8.43 -0.49
CA GLY A 102 -1.96 -7.94 0.09
C GLY A 102 -1.26 -9.01 0.92
N SER A 103 -2.02 -9.75 1.73
CA SER A 103 -1.46 -10.84 2.55
C SER A 103 -0.94 -11.99 1.70
N LEU A 104 -1.69 -12.40 0.66
CA LEU A 104 -1.26 -13.46 -0.22
C LEU A 104 0.03 -13.09 -0.95
N ALA A 105 0.09 -11.89 -1.50
CA ALA A 105 1.27 -11.42 -2.22
C ALA A 105 2.47 -11.25 -1.28
N ALA A 106 2.25 -10.72 -0.09
CA ALA A 106 3.30 -10.56 0.91
C ALA A 106 3.88 -11.91 1.31
N ARG A 107 3.01 -12.89 1.55
CA ARG A 107 3.43 -14.24 1.91
C ARG A 107 4.27 -14.90 0.81
N ALA A 108 3.81 -14.77 -0.44
CA ALA A 108 4.54 -15.29 -1.58
C ALA A 108 5.87 -14.58 -1.80
N ALA A 109 5.98 -13.32 -1.40
CA ALA A 109 7.22 -12.54 -1.49
C ALA A 109 8.17 -12.74 -0.30
N GLY A 110 7.74 -13.46 0.73
CA GLY A 110 8.56 -13.73 1.90
C GLY A 110 8.52 -12.64 2.98
N VAL A 111 7.46 -11.84 2.95
CA VAL A 111 7.27 -10.80 3.97
C VAL A 111 6.74 -11.41 5.27
#